data_b3f8f042994af32807d57533ed5bc383
#
_entry.id   b3f8f042994af32807d57533ed5bc383
#
_cell.length_a   1.000
_cell.length_b   1.000
_cell.length_c   1.000
_cell.angle_alpha   90.00
_cell.angle_beta   90.00
_cell.angle_gamma   90.00
#
_symmetry.space_group_name_H-M   'P 1'
#
loop_
_entity.id
_entity.type
_entity.pdbx_description
1 polymer ?
#
loop_
_entity_poly.entity_id
_entity_poly.type
_entity_poly.pdbx_seq_one_letter_code
_entity_poly.pdbx_strand_id
1 'polypeptide(L)'
;MFTNHSHHPGLTQEAHRALPFISNTDLTATKNRALGITRQPNPQALAFGGHFHTAVLEPDQYQRTTQHVPWAQIEELAAAVRRQRFCRDLLYRGQAEQTHTATHEATGLTVKVRPDLMITSPKTGRVVLVDFKTTSCQDYAGFCATIEKYDYDRQAALYSDLLDAARFIIIGVQKKAPFEVWQFEMTEAPGLIEQGRKKYERLLKVYAQQPRPVMPAVQRPPAKTWAPAYG
;
A
#
# COMPACT_ATOMS: atom_id res chain seq x y z
N MET A 1 -14.34 12.88 -2.40
CA MET A 1 -13.33 13.65 -1.64
C MET A 1 -13.08 12.93 -0.31
N PHE A 2 -11.91 13.15 0.31
CA PHE A 2 -11.57 12.55 1.61
C PHE A 2 -11.48 13.66 2.67
N THR A 3 -11.96 13.35 3.88
CA THR A 3 -11.96 14.26 5.05
C THR A 3 -11.48 13.51 6.28
N ASN A 4 -11.32 14.19 7.42
CA ASN A 4 -10.89 13.59 8.69
C ASN A 4 -9.60 12.77 8.56
N HIS A 5 -8.62 13.31 7.84
CA HIS A 5 -7.33 12.69 7.66
C HIS A 5 -6.60 12.52 8.99
N SER A 6 -6.05 11.31 9.24
CA SER A 6 -5.25 11.00 10.42
C SER A 6 -4.00 10.22 10.01
N HIS A 7 -2.86 10.59 10.59
CA HIS A 7 -1.60 9.88 10.46
C HIS A 7 -1.37 9.02 11.72
N HIS A 8 -0.93 7.78 11.53
CA HIS A 8 -0.65 6.82 12.60
C HIS A 8 0.83 6.43 12.59
N PRO A 9 1.70 7.28 13.17
CA PRO A 9 3.15 7.04 13.13
C PRO A 9 3.54 5.78 13.90
N GLY A 10 4.51 5.03 13.38
CA GLY A 10 5.05 3.84 14.04
C GLY A 10 4.10 2.64 14.11
N LEU A 11 2.94 2.69 13.44
CA LEU A 11 2.04 1.56 13.41
C LEU A 11 2.64 0.41 12.59
N THR A 12 2.77 -0.77 13.20
CA THR A 12 3.28 -1.95 12.49
C THR A 12 2.35 -2.41 11.37
N GLN A 13 2.87 -3.18 10.42
CA GLN A 13 2.04 -3.72 9.33
C GLN A 13 0.91 -4.61 9.87
N GLU A 14 1.16 -5.39 10.91
CA GLU A 14 0.14 -6.21 11.55
C GLU A 14 -0.97 -5.35 12.16
N ALA A 15 -0.61 -4.32 12.94
CA ALA A 15 -1.57 -3.39 13.51
C ALA A 15 -2.34 -2.61 12.43
N HIS A 16 -1.66 -2.19 11.33
CA HIS A 16 -2.33 -1.60 10.18
C HIS A 16 -3.39 -2.56 9.59
N ARG A 17 -3.04 -3.84 9.40
CA ARG A 17 -4.00 -4.83 8.88
C ARG A 17 -5.18 -5.04 9.81
N ALA A 18 -4.96 -5.01 11.12
CA ALA A 18 -6.00 -5.18 12.15
C ALA A 18 -6.98 -4.00 12.27
N LEU A 19 -6.63 -2.81 11.75
CA LEU A 19 -7.58 -1.69 11.76
C LEU A 19 -8.86 -2.05 10.99
N PRO A 20 -10.06 -1.79 11.56
CA PRO A 20 -11.34 -2.15 10.95
C PRO A 20 -11.75 -1.18 9.82
N PHE A 21 -10.79 -0.69 9.06
CA PHE A 21 -10.97 0.27 7.98
C PHE A 21 -10.70 -0.38 6.63
N ILE A 22 -11.22 0.20 5.57
CA ILE A 22 -11.17 -0.34 4.21
C ILE A 22 -9.82 -0.02 3.58
N SER A 23 -9.18 -1.03 3.00
CA SER A 23 -7.93 -0.91 2.26
C SER A 23 -8.12 -1.14 0.76
N ASN A 24 -7.10 -0.84 -0.04
CA ASN A 24 -7.09 -1.20 -1.46
C ASN A 24 -7.24 -2.73 -1.69
N THR A 25 -6.77 -3.56 -0.75
CA THR A 25 -6.96 -5.03 -0.80
C THR A 25 -8.43 -5.41 -0.63
N ASP A 26 -9.18 -4.73 0.24
CA ASP A 26 -10.62 -4.98 0.42
C ASP A 26 -11.41 -4.59 -0.83
N LEU A 27 -10.98 -3.53 -1.54
CA LEU A 27 -11.55 -3.18 -2.83
C LEU A 27 -11.26 -4.23 -3.90
N THR A 28 -10.08 -4.86 -3.87
CA THR A 28 -9.77 -6.00 -4.75
C THR A 28 -10.69 -7.19 -4.44
N ALA A 29 -10.89 -7.52 -3.17
CA ALA A 29 -11.81 -8.58 -2.75
C ALA A 29 -13.26 -8.28 -3.19
N THR A 30 -13.69 -7.03 -3.05
CA THR A 30 -15.01 -6.57 -3.51
C THR A 30 -15.18 -6.72 -5.03
N LYS A 31 -14.17 -6.30 -5.82
CA LYS A 31 -14.14 -6.51 -7.27
C LYS A 31 -14.22 -7.99 -7.64
N ASN A 32 -13.38 -8.82 -7.02
CA ASN A 32 -13.32 -10.25 -7.31
C ASN A 32 -14.66 -10.93 -7.01
N ARG A 33 -15.30 -10.60 -5.89
CA ARG A 33 -16.63 -11.11 -5.54
C ARG A 33 -17.66 -10.71 -6.57
N ALA A 34 -17.69 -9.45 -6.99
CA ALA A 34 -18.64 -8.95 -7.99
C ALA A 34 -18.45 -9.61 -9.37
N LEU A 35 -17.24 -10.06 -9.70
CA LEU A 35 -16.91 -10.75 -10.95
C LEU A 35 -16.92 -12.28 -10.84
N GLY A 36 -17.25 -12.85 -9.68
CA GLY A 36 -17.21 -14.30 -9.46
C GLY A 36 -15.80 -14.89 -9.49
N ILE A 37 -14.76 -14.07 -9.26
CA ILE A 37 -13.38 -14.53 -9.25
C ILE A 37 -13.04 -15.13 -7.89
N THR A 38 -12.81 -16.43 -7.85
CA THR A 38 -12.49 -17.19 -6.62
C THR A 38 -11.01 -17.44 -6.41
N ARG A 39 -10.17 -17.06 -7.40
CA ARG A 39 -8.72 -17.30 -7.33
C ARG A 39 -8.12 -16.54 -6.14
N GLN A 40 -7.48 -17.28 -5.25
CA GLN A 40 -6.73 -16.71 -4.14
C GLN A 40 -5.34 -16.25 -4.61
N PRO A 41 -4.81 -15.16 -4.02
CA PRO A 41 -3.42 -14.77 -4.24
C PRO A 41 -2.48 -15.92 -3.85
N ASN A 42 -1.37 -16.07 -4.59
CA ASN A 42 -0.35 -17.05 -4.25
C ASN A 42 0.36 -16.64 -2.95
N PRO A 43 0.28 -17.44 -1.86
CA PRO A 43 0.90 -17.09 -0.57
C PRO A 43 2.42 -16.90 -0.65
N GLN A 44 3.10 -17.69 -1.50
CA GLN A 44 4.55 -17.55 -1.70
C GLN A 44 4.90 -16.24 -2.38
N ALA A 45 4.09 -15.80 -3.36
CA ALA A 45 4.30 -14.51 -4.01
C ALA A 45 4.06 -13.33 -3.05
N LEU A 46 3.07 -13.44 -2.15
CA LEU A 46 2.82 -12.45 -1.11
C LEU A 46 3.97 -12.39 -0.10
N ALA A 47 4.44 -13.54 0.38
CA ALA A 47 5.58 -13.61 1.30
C ALA A 47 6.85 -13.04 0.65
N PHE A 48 7.13 -13.40 -0.60
CA PHE A 48 8.25 -12.86 -1.36
C PHE A 48 8.19 -11.33 -1.46
N GLY A 49 7.02 -10.80 -1.85
CA GLY A 49 6.80 -9.35 -1.92
C GLY A 49 7.00 -8.65 -0.58
N GLY A 50 6.45 -9.21 0.51
CA GLY A 50 6.62 -8.67 1.86
C GLY A 50 8.08 -8.62 2.31
N HIS A 51 8.82 -9.71 2.14
CA HIS A 51 10.25 -9.73 2.48
C HIS A 51 11.08 -8.78 1.60
N PHE A 52 10.75 -8.65 0.31
CA PHE A 52 11.39 -7.67 -0.56
C PHE A 52 11.15 -6.23 -0.07
N HIS A 53 9.91 -5.89 0.29
CA HIS A 53 9.58 -4.56 0.84
C HIS A 53 10.38 -4.30 2.12
N THR A 54 10.39 -5.23 3.08
CA THR A 54 11.20 -5.09 4.29
C THR A 54 12.68 -4.89 3.97
N ALA A 55 13.24 -5.69 3.04
CA ALA A 55 14.64 -5.57 2.65
C ALA A 55 14.98 -4.22 2.01
N VAL A 56 14.04 -3.58 1.29
CA VAL A 56 14.25 -2.28 0.64
C VAL A 56 13.97 -1.11 1.58
N LEU A 57 12.85 -1.16 2.29
CA LEU A 57 12.26 -0.02 3.00
C LEU A 57 12.65 0.04 4.47
N GLU A 58 12.83 -1.12 5.10
CA GLU A 58 13.12 -1.26 6.52
C GLU A 58 14.30 -2.24 6.75
N PRO A 59 15.50 -1.94 6.19
CA PRO A 59 16.63 -2.87 6.18
C PRO A 59 17.07 -3.30 7.58
N ASP A 60 16.89 -2.47 8.59
CA ASP A 60 17.21 -2.78 9.99
C ASP A 60 16.27 -3.83 10.60
N GLN A 61 15.09 -4.01 10.02
CA GLN A 61 14.11 -5.03 10.42
C GLN A 61 14.22 -6.30 9.56
N TYR A 62 15.00 -6.25 8.46
CA TYR A 62 15.12 -7.37 7.55
C TYR A 62 15.90 -8.51 8.17
N GLN A 63 15.24 -9.68 8.30
CA GLN A 63 15.84 -10.90 8.80
C GLN A 63 15.40 -12.09 7.95
N ARG A 64 16.33 -13.00 7.68
CA ARG A 64 16.01 -14.31 7.10
C ARG A 64 15.28 -15.14 8.14
N THR A 65 14.12 -15.65 7.80
CA THR A 65 13.33 -16.54 8.65
C THR A 65 13.48 -18.00 8.21
N THR A 66 12.86 -18.93 8.92
CA THR A 66 12.82 -20.35 8.57
C THR A 66 11.91 -20.68 7.37
N GLN A 67 11.20 -19.69 6.83
CA GLN A 67 10.35 -19.88 5.64
C GLN A 67 11.19 -20.19 4.41
N HIS A 68 10.69 -21.08 3.56
CA HIS A 68 11.29 -21.36 2.26
C HIS A 68 11.04 -20.21 1.27
N VAL A 69 11.88 -19.20 1.37
CA VAL A 69 11.87 -18.02 0.50
C VAL A 69 13.24 -17.92 -0.20
N PRO A 70 13.31 -17.52 -1.46
CA PRO A 70 14.58 -17.34 -2.15
C PRO A 70 15.31 -16.07 -1.68
N TRP A 71 15.89 -16.13 -0.49
CA TRP A 71 16.54 -15.00 0.20
C TRP A 71 17.59 -14.31 -0.67
N ALA A 72 18.47 -15.08 -1.34
CA ALA A 72 19.49 -14.53 -2.21
C ALA A 72 18.88 -13.67 -3.35
N GLN A 73 17.75 -14.10 -3.90
CA GLN A 73 17.05 -13.32 -4.93
C GLN A 73 16.48 -12.03 -4.36
N ILE A 74 15.89 -12.05 -3.17
CA ILE A 74 15.37 -10.84 -2.52
C ILE A 74 16.49 -9.83 -2.27
N GLU A 75 17.63 -10.30 -1.79
CA GLU A 75 18.79 -9.45 -1.52
C GLU A 75 19.39 -8.85 -2.82
N GLU A 76 19.42 -9.64 -3.90
CA GLU A 76 19.82 -9.14 -5.22
C GLU A 76 18.85 -8.05 -5.72
N LEU A 77 17.55 -8.23 -5.56
CA LEU A 77 16.57 -7.21 -5.95
C LEU A 77 16.72 -5.95 -5.11
N ALA A 78 16.88 -6.08 -3.80
CA ALA A 78 17.13 -4.94 -2.92
C ALA A 78 18.44 -4.22 -3.28
N ALA A 79 19.49 -4.96 -3.62
CA ALA A 79 20.74 -4.40 -4.11
C ALA A 79 20.57 -3.69 -5.46
N ALA A 80 19.76 -4.25 -6.38
CA ALA A 80 19.44 -3.63 -7.66
C ALA A 80 18.76 -2.27 -7.47
N VAL A 81 17.78 -2.18 -6.57
CA VAL A 81 17.13 -0.91 -6.20
C VAL A 81 18.17 0.09 -5.68
N ARG A 82 19.04 -0.33 -4.76
CA ARG A 82 20.06 0.56 -4.17
C ARG A 82 21.17 0.95 -5.14
N ARG A 83 21.43 0.21 -6.20
CA ARG A 83 22.36 0.60 -7.29
C ARG A 83 21.82 1.79 -8.09
N GLN A 84 20.49 1.96 -8.18
CA GLN A 84 19.89 3.08 -8.88
C GLN A 84 19.98 4.37 -8.04
N ARG A 85 20.65 5.40 -8.58
CA ARG A 85 20.79 6.70 -7.90
C ARG A 85 19.41 7.27 -7.52
N PHE A 86 18.49 7.26 -8.47
CA PHE A 86 17.13 7.76 -8.26
C PHE A 86 16.44 7.08 -7.06
N CYS A 87 16.50 5.75 -6.98
CA CYS A 87 15.90 5.01 -5.86
C CYS A 87 16.57 5.32 -4.52
N ARG A 88 17.92 5.45 -4.50
CA ARG A 88 18.63 5.86 -3.27
C ARG A 88 18.18 7.23 -2.77
N ASP A 89 18.03 8.19 -3.69
CA ASP A 89 17.58 9.55 -3.33
C ASP A 89 16.15 9.52 -2.76
N LEU A 90 15.26 8.69 -3.30
CA LEU A 90 13.92 8.49 -2.76
C LEU A 90 13.96 7.84 -1.37
N LEU A 91 14.69 6.74 -1.21
CA LEU A 91 14.82 6.02 0.06
C LEU A 91 15.41 6.88 1.17
N TYR A 92 16.41 7.71 0.84
CA TYR A 92 17.03 8.61 1.80
C TYR A 92 16.08 9.71 2.30
N ARG A 93 15.19 10.19 1.44
CA ARG A 93 14.29 11.31 1.74
C ARG A 93 12.92 10.90 2.22
N GLY A 94 12.56 9.66 1.99
CA GLY A 94 11.22 9.17 2.23
C GLY A 94 11.01 8.60 3.62
N GLN A 95 9.76 8.61 4.06
CA GLN A 95 9.27 7.90 5.24
C GLN A 95 8.59 6.62 4.75
N ALA A 96 9.14 5.47 5.16
CA ALA A 96 8.64 4.17 4.76
C ALA A 96 7.41 3.77 5.59
N GLU A 97 6.49 3.05 4.93
CA GLU A 97 5.45 2.26 5.59
C GLU A 97 4.59 3.05 6.61
N GLN A 98 4.27 4.32 6.29
CA GLN A 98 3.42 5.14 7.15
C GLN A 98 1.94 4.87 6.93
N THR A 99 1.20 4.64 8.03
CA THR A 99 -0.24 4.40 7.96
C THR A 99 -1.02 5.71 8.05
N HIS A 100 -1.95 5.89 7.12
CA HIS A 100 -2.87 7.01 7.10
C HIS A 100 -4.30 6.51 6.94
N THR A 101 -5.24 7.27 7.50
CA THR A 101 -6.67 7.02 7.37
C THR A 101 -7.41 8.30 7.03
N ALA A 102 -8.51 8.18 6.29
CA ALA A 102 -9.42 9.28 6.04
C ALA A 102 -10.83 8.76 5.76
N THR A 103 -11.83 9.62 5.90
CA THR A 103 -13.22 9.30 5.62
C THR A 103 -13.56 9.68 4.19
N HIS A 104 -14.05 8.72 3.40
CA HIS A 104 -14.58 8.98 2.07
C HIS A 104 -15.98 9.60 2.19
N GLU A 105 -16.14 10.88 1.83
CA GLU A 105 -17.35 11.65 2.07
C GLU A 105 -18.61 11.01 1.48
N ALA A 106 -18.55 10.56 0.23
CA ALA A 106 -19.73 10.05 -0.47
C ALA A 106 -20.29 8.75 0.12
N THR A 107 -19.49 7.99 0.91
CA THR A 107 -19.92 6.70 1.49
C THR A 107 -19.86 6.68 3.01
N GLY A 108 -19.24 7.66 3.65
CA GLY A 108 -18.97 7.69 5.09
C GLY A 108 -18.01 6.60 5.57
N LEU A 109 -17.36 5.88 4.63
CA LEU A 109 -16.43 4.80 4.97
C LEU A 109 -15.06 5.36 5.34
N THR A 110 -14.48 4.85 6.42
CA THR A 110 -13.07 5.13 6.73
C THR A 110 -12.18 4.21 5.90
N VAL A 111 -11.25 4.82 5.18
CA VAL A 111 -10.27 4.15 4.32
C VAL A 111 -8.90 4.26 4.95
N LYS A 112 -8.11 3.19 4.88
CA LYS A 112 -6.71 3.15 5.31
C LYS A 112 -5.79 2.92 4.12
N VAL A 113 -4.67 3.62 4.12
CA VAL A 113 -3.59 3.47 3.15
C VAL A 113 -2.26 3.37 3.87
N ARG A 114 -1.31 2.68 3.25
CA ARG A 114 0.06 2.54 3.72
C ARG A 114 0.96 2.53 2.49
N PRO A 115 1.37 3.72 2.01
CA PRO A 115 2.32 3.80 0.91
C PRO A 115 3.66 3.20 1.31
N ASP A 116 4.33 2.54 0.38
CA ASP A 116 5.66 1.98 0.59
C ASP A 116 6.64 3.07 1.01
N LEU A 117 6.56 4.25 0.35
CA LEU A 117 7.39 5.40 0.67
C LEU A 117 6.62 6.70 0.42
N MET A 118 6.70 7.62 1.34
CA MET A 118 6.13 8.97 1.24
C MET A 118 7.23 10.01 1.41
N ILE A 119 7.34 10.94 0.46
CA ILE A 119 8.28 12.05 0.52
C ILE A 119 7.48 13.35 0.53
N THR A 120 7.68 14.17 1.56
CA THR A 120 7.10 15.52 1.62
C THR A 120 8.19 16.56 1.36
N SER A 121 8.00 17.40 0.36
CA SER A 121 8.92 18.49 0.07
C SER A 121 8.91 19.52 1.20
N PRO A 122 10.02 19.79 1.87
CA PRO A 122 10.06 20.78 2.96
C PRO A 122 9.82 22.20 2.47
N LYS A 123 10.03 22.47 1.17
CA LYS A 123 9.86 23.80 0.59
C LYS A 123 8.43 24.09 0.13
N THR A 124 7.73 23.09 -0.38
CA THR A 124 6.43 23.26 -1.04
C THR A 124 5.28 22.49 -0.38
N GLY A 125 5.57 21.63 0.58
CA GLY A 125 4.59 20.70 1.16
C GLY A 125 4.11 19.60 0.21
N ARG A 126 4.53 19.62 -1.08
CA ARG A 126 4.07 18.61 -2.05
C ARG A 126 4.49 17.20 -1.65
N VAL A 127 3.52 16.30 -1.71
CA VAL A 127 3.70 14.89 -1.41
C VAL A 127 3.99 14.10 -2.68
N VAL A 128 4.99 13.22 -2.61
CA VAL A 128 5.31 12.21 -3.63
C VAL A 128 5.17 10.85 -2.98
N LEU A 129 4.39 9.97 -3.59
CA LEU A 129 4.22 8.59 -3.17
C LEU A 129 5.01 7.68 -4.10
N VAL A 130 5.63 6.66 -3.53
CA VAL A 130 6.34 5.63 -4.27
C VAL A 130 5.84 4.27 -3.84
N ASP A 131 5.68 3.38 -4.80
CA ASP A 131 5.25 2.01 -4.58
C ASP A 131 6.18 1.05 -5.34
N PHE A 132 6.75 0.07 -4.65
CA PHE A 132 7.68 -0.89 -5.21
C PHE A 132 6.95 -2.17 -5.61
N LYS A 133 7.14 -2.62 -6.83
CA LYS A 133 6.55 -3.85 -7.35
C LYS A 133 7.61 -4.79 -7.89
N THR A 134 7.70 -6.01 -7.35
CA THR A 134 8.49 -7.06 -7.99
C THR A 134 7.72 -7.64 -9.18
N THR A 135 8.39 -7.80 -10.32
CA THR A 135 7.75 -8.25 -11.55
C THR A 135 8.53 -9.37 -12.24
N SER A 136 7.82 -10.23 -12.97
CA SER A 136 8.40 -11.23 -13.86
C SER A 136 8.41 -10.79 -15.34
N CYS A 137 8.01 -9.54 -15.62
CA CYS A 137 8.08 -8.98 -16.97
C CYS A 137 9.52 -8.96 -17.47
N GLN A 138 9.69 -9.17 -18.77
CA GLN A 138 11.02 -9.24 -19.37
C GLN A 138 11.53 -7.85 -19.77
N ASP A 139 10.62 -6.89 -19.96
CA ASP A 139 10.93 -5.54 -20.42
C ASP A 139 9.97 -4.52 -19.83
N TYR A 140 10.29 -3.25 -20.05
CA TYR A 140 9.51 -2.12 -19.58
C TYR A 140 8.10 -2.08 -20.19
N ALA A 141 7.93 -2.42 -21.45
CA ALA A 141 6.62 -2.41 -22.12
C ALA A 141 5.67 -3.45 -21.48
N GLY A 142 6.19 -4.66 -21.21
CA GLY A 142 5.46 -5.67 -20.47
C GLY A 142 5.11 -5.23 -19.05
N PHE A 143 6.01 -4.50 -18.37
CA PHE A 143 5.71 -3.93 -17.06
C PHE A 143 4.59 -2.87 -17.14
N CYS A 144 4.64 -1.96 -18.09
CA CYS A 144 3.59 -0.96 -18.30
C CYS A 144 2.23 -1.63 -18.52
N ALA A 145 2.15 -2.72 -19.28
CA ALA A 145 0.91 -3.47 -19.50
C ALA A 145 0.33 -4.08 -18.21
N THR A 146 1.12 -4.20 -17.13
CA THR A 146 0.63 -4.69 -15.83
C THR A 146 -0.10 -3.64 -15.02
N ILE A 147 0.06 -2.36 -15.32
CA ILE A 147 -0.50 -1.24 -14.54
C ILE A 147 -2.02 -1.36 -14.41
N GLU A 148 -2.72 -1.45 -15.53
CA GLU A 148 -4.17 -1.62 -15.53
C GLU A 148 -4.59 -3.04 -15.14
N LYS A 149 -3.84 -4.05 -15.59
CA LYS A 149 -4.12 -5.47 -15.33
C LYS A 149 -4.23 -5.79 -13.83
N TYR A 150 -3.40 -5.15 -13.02
CA TYR A 150 -3.37 -5.37 -11.56
C TYR A 150 -4.02 -4.23 -10.76
N ASP A 151 -4.75 -3.32 -11.42
CA ASP A 151 -5.38 -2.16 -10.80
C ASP A 151 -4.39 -1.26 -10.02
N TYR A 152 -3.17 -1.10 -10.51
CA TYR A 152 -2.22 -0.16 -9.90
C TYR A 152 -2.68 1.29 -10.10
N ASP A 153 -3.40 1.58 -11.17
CA ASP A 153 -4.08 2.85 -11.41
C ASP A 153 -5.09 3.17 -10.29
N ARG A 154 -5.88 2.17 -9.84
CA ARG A 154 -6.79 2.32 -8.71
C ARG A 154 -6.05 2.59 -7.42
N GLN A 155 -4.97 1.87 -7.13
CA GLN A 155 -4.13 2.08 -5.95
C GLN A 155 -3.55 3.49 -5.96
N ALA A 156 -2.97 3.92 -7.09
CA ALA A 156 -2.38 5.24 -7.24
C ALA A 156 -3.40 6.35 -7.02
N ALA A 157 -4.57 6.27 -7.64
CA ALA A 157 -5.62 7.25 -7.48
C ALA A 157 -6.14 7.34 -6.05
N LEU A 158 -6.44 6.19 -5.42
CA LEU A 158 -6.92 6.13 -4.04
C LEU A 158 -5.93 6.75 -3.05
N TYR A 159 -4.65 6.42 -3.19
CA TYR A 159 -3.60 6.91 -2.29
C TYR A 159 -3.32 8.40 -2.54
N SER A 160 -3.28 8.82 -3.81
CA SER A 160 -3.07 10.23 -4.15
C SER A 160 -4.21 11.11 -3.65
N ASP A 161 -5.46 10.70 -3.84
CA ASP A 161 -6.62 11.47 -3.41
C ASP A 161 -6.76 11.53 -1.89
N LEU A 162 -6.38 10.46 -1.17
CA LEU A 162 -6.43 10.43 0.29
C LEU A 162 -5.32 11.28 0.93
N LEU A 163 -4.12 11.32 0.31
CA LEU A 163 -2.92 11.99 0.85
C LEU A 163 -2.63 13.33 0.19
N ASP A 164 -3.50 13.81 -0.71
CA ASP A 164 -3.28 15.00 -1.53
C ASP A 164 -1.89 14.98 -2.22
N ALA A 165 -1.56 13.83 -2.81
CA ALA A 165 -0.26 13.62 -3.40
C ALA A 165 -0.16 14.23 -4.80
N ALA A 166 0.88 15.02 -5.00
CA ALA A 166 1.17 15.65 -6.29
C ALA A 166 1.72 14.66 -7.32
N ARG A 167 2.37 13.57 -6.86
CA ARG A 167 2.97 12.56 -7.73
C ARG A 167 2.82 11.16 -7.14
N PHE A 168 2.64 10.18 -8.01
CA PHE A 168 2.67 8.76 -7.67
C PHE A 168 3.57 8.01 -8.63
N ILE A 169 4.59 7.36 -8.11
CA ILE A 169 5.64 6.67 -8.88
C ILE A 169 5.59 5.18 -8.54
N ILE A 170 5.52 4.32 -9.55
CA ILE A 170 5.72 2.88 -9.38
C ILE A 170 7.14 2.52 -9.80
N ILE A 171 7.83 1.79 -8.94
CA ILE A 171 9.15 1.21 -9.21
C ILE A 171 8.98 -0.29 -9.47
N GLY A 172 9.09 -0.68 -10.73
CA GLY A 172 9.10 -2.09 -11.13
C GLY A 172 10.50 -2.69 -10.98
N VAL A 173 10.63 -3.81 -10.26
CA VAL A 173 11.90 -4.49 -10.04
C VAL A 173 11.82 -5.89 -10.64
N GLN A 174 12.60 -6.13 -11.67
CA GLN A 174 12.62 -7.38 -12.41
C GLN A 174 13.20 -8.50 -11.57
N LYS A 175 12.46 -9.64 -11.45
CA LYS A 175 12.86 -10.79 -10.61
C LYS A 175 14.01 -11.61 -11.19
N LYS A 176 14.31 -11.50 -12.48
CA LYS A 176 15.36 -12.25 -13.16
C LYS A 176 16.47 -11.33 -13.61
N ALA A 177 17.68 -11.87 -13.75
CA ALA A 177 18.79 -11.12 -14.36
C ALA A 177 18.35 -10.54 -15.73
N PRO A 178 18.74 -9.29 -16.01
CA PRO A 178 19.73 -8.47 -15.33
C PRO A 178 19.21 -7.67 -14.11
N PHE A 179 18.03 -7.99 -13.56
CA PHE A 179 17.42 -7.32 -12.40
C PHE A 179 17.20 -5.84 -12.65
N GLU A 180 16.61 -5.50 -13.79
CA GLU A 180 16.31 -4.13 -14.16
C GLU A 180 15.33 -3.48 -13.18
N VAL A 181 15.50 -2.18 -13.01
CA VAL A 181 14.63 -1.35 -12.17
C VAL A 181 14.03 -0.27 -13.05
N TRP A 182 12.72 -0.29 -13.18
CA TRP A 182 11.94 0.60 -14.04
C TRP A 182 11.15 1.59 -13.20
N GLN A 183 11.04 2.79 -13.70
CA GLN A 183 10.24 3.85 -13.11
C GLN A 183 9.04 4.15 -14.01
N PHE A 184 7.84 4.17 -13.42
CA PHE A 184 6.63 4.60 -14.09
C PHE A 184 5.93 5.70 -13.28
N GLU A 185 5.79 6.88 -13.87
CA GLU A 185 5.11 8.02 -13.26
C GLU A 185 3.62 7.96 -13.57
N MET A 186 2.82 7.58 -12.59
CA MET A 186 1.38 7.39 -12.74
C MET A 186 0.63 8.70 -13.00
N THR A 187 1.09 9.78 -12.39
CA THR A 187 0.45 11.10 -12.47
C THR A 187 0.75 11.84 -13.78
N GLU A 188 1.80 11.43 -14.50
CA GLU A 188 2.10 11.98 -15.83
C GLU A 188 1.43 11.19 -16.98
N ALA A 189 0.89 10.01 -16.69
CA ALA A 189 0.20 9.18 -17.69
C ALA A 189 -1.23 9.70 -17.92
N PRO A 190 -1.58 10.16 -19.13
CA PRO A 190 -2.88 10.78 -19.39
C PRO A 190 -4.06 9.86 -19.05
N GLY A 191 -4.98 10.36 -18.24
CA GLY A 191 -6.23 9.68 -17.91
C GLY A 191 -6.11 8.52 -16.91
N LEU A 192 -4.90 8.12 -16.51
CA LEU A 192 -4.70 6.90 -15.70
C LEU A 192 -5.19 7.09 -14.26
N ILE A 193 -4.92 8.25 -13.66
CA ILE A 193 -5.41 8.58 -12.31
C ILE A 193 -6.94 8.72 -12.32
N GLU A 194 -7.53 9.36 -13.33
CA GLU A 194 -8.99 9.48 -13.47
C GLU A 194 -9.67 8.13 -13.65
N GLN A 195 -9.06 7.22 -14.39
CA GLN A 195 -9.54 5.84 -14.53
C GLN A 195 -9.49 5.11 -13.20
N GLY A 196 -8.38 5.20 -12.49
CA GLY A 196 -8.21 4.63 -11.16
C GLY A 196 -9.23 5.19 -10.15
N ARG A 197 -9.51 6.51 -10.21
CA ARG A 197 -10.51 7.18 -9.38
C ARG A 197 -11.91 6.61 -9.63
N LYS A 198 -12.33 6.47 -10.87
CA LYS A 198 -13.61 5.83 -11.23
C LYS A 198 -13.71 4.41 -10.68
N LYS A 199 -12.60 3.64 -10.71
CA LYS A 199 -12.55 2.28 -10.17
C LYS A 199 -12.75 2.25 -8.65
N TYR A 200 -11.99 3.02 -7.87
CA TYR A 200 -12.12 2.98 -6.41
C TYR A 200 -13.44 3.57 -5.92
N GLU A 201 -13.90 4.66 -6.51
CA GLU A 201 -15.19 5.28 -6.20
C GLU A 201 -16.36 4.29 -6.34
N ARG A 202 -16.40 3.59 -7.49
CA ARG A 202 -17.40 2.54 -7.75
C ARG A 202 -17.32 1.44 -6.69
N LEU A 203 -16.13 0.96 -6.37
CA LEU A 203 -15.94 -0.15 -5.43
C LEU A 203 -16.26 0.24 -3.99
N LEU A 204 -15.97 1.47 -3.56
CA LEU A 204 -16.39 1.99 -2.26
C LEU A 204 -17.91 2.03 -2.13
N LYS A 205 -18.63 2.47 -3.18
CA LYS A 205 -20.10 2.44 -3.21
C LYS A 205 -20.64 1.01 -3.12
N VAL A 206 -20.07 0.07 -3.88
CA VAL A 206 -20.46 -1.35 -3.81
C VAL A 206 -20.18 -1.92 -2.42
N TYR A 207 -19.03 -1.60 -1.83
CA TYR A 207 -18.67 -2.04 -0.48
C TYR A 207 -19.64 -1.50 0.58
N ALA A 208 -20.03 -0.23 0.48
CA ALA A 208 -20.96 0.40 1.42
C ALA A 208 -22.35 -0.25 1.43
N GLN A 209 -22.76 -0.85 0.31
CA GLN A 209 -24.04 -1.55 0.17
C GLN A 209 -24.01 -3.01 0.65
N GLN A 210 -22.84 -3.56 0.95
CA GLN A 210 -22.74 -4.93 1.45
C GLN A 210 -23.27 -5.02 2.88
N PRO A 211 -24.00 -6.09 3.25
CA PRO A 211 -24.36 -6.32 4.65
C PRO A 211 -23.07 -6.38 5.48
N ARG A 212 -22.96 -5.49 6.44
CA ARG A 212 -21.82 -5.52 7.36
C ARG A 212 -22.04 -6.67 8.33
N PRO A 213 -21.04 -7.53 8.58
CA PRO A 213 -21.11 -8.43 9.71
C PRO A 213 -21.33 -7.56 10.95
N VAL A 214 -22.36 -7.89 11.73
CA VAL A 214 -22.61 -7.26 13.02
C VAL A 214 -21.38 -7.56 13.87
N MET A 215 -20.48 -6.59 14.03
CA MET A 215 -19.38 -6.72 14.97
C MET A 215 -19.99 -6.92 16.35
N PRO A 216 -19.66 -7.97 17.09
CA PRO A 216 -20.10 -8.08 18.47
C PRO A 216 -19.64 -6.80 19.18
N ALA A 217 -20.55 -6.17 19.93
CA ALA A 217 -20.26 -4.96 20.68
C ALA A 217 -18.97 -5.19 21.50
N VAL A 218 -17.94 -4.39 21.26
CA VAL A 218 -16.72 -4.44 22.07
C VAL A 218 -17.17 -4.15 23.49
N GLN A 219 -17.21 -5.17 24.34
CA GLN A 219 -17.48 -5.02 25.76
C GLN A 219 -16.36 -4.10 26.29
N ARG A 220 -16.72 -2.86 26.60
CA ARG A 220 -15.82 -1.97 27.32
C ARG A 220 -15.44 -2.69 28.62
N PRO A 221 -14.15 -2.87 28.90
CA PRO A 221 -13.76 -3.41 30.20
C PRO A 221 -14.41 -2.52 31.29
N PRO A 222 -14.90 -3.13 32.38
CA PRO A 222 -15.51 -2.38 33.46
C PRO A 222 -14.53 -1.30 33.94
N ALA A 223 -15.00 -0.08 34.11
CA ALA A 223 -14.22 1.02 34.63
C ALA A 223 -13.57 0.56 35.94
N LYS A 224 -12.23 0.57 35.99
CA LYS A 224 -11.52 0.32 37.25
C LYS A 224 -11.91 1.43 38.22
N THR A 225 -12.77 1.12 39.18
CA THR A 225 -13.04 1.99 40.32
C THR A 225 -11.77 2.09 41.14
N TRP A 226 -11.13 3.23 41.06
CA TRP A 226 -10.02 3.58 41.92
C TRP A 226 -10.58 3.91 43.31
N ALA A 227 -10.48 3.02 44.26
CA ALA A 227 -10.73 3.32 45.68
C ALA A 227 -9.45 3.96 46.25
N PRO A 228 -9.53 5.16 46.83
CA PRO A 228 -8.37 5.71 47.53
C PRO A 228 -8.12 4.91 48.79
N ALA A 229 -6.92 4.35 48.91
CA ALA A 229 -6.44 3.76 50.15
C ALA A 229 -6.11 4.87 51.14
N TYR A 230 -7.02 5.14 52.06
CA TYR A 230 -6.70 5.83 53.30
C TYR A 230 -6.60 4.77 54.37
N GLY A 231 -5.45 4.71 55.03
CA GLY A 231 -5.15 3.92 56.20
C GLY A 231 -3.69 4.09 56.56
#